data_171fcb2219edcac3161d4c2fd3c520a3
#
_entry.id   171fcb2219edcac3161d4c2fd3c520a3
#
_cell.length_a   1.000
_cell.length_b   1.000
_cell.length_c   1.000
_cell.angle_alpha   90.00
_cell.angle_beta   90.00
_cell.angle_gamma   90.00
#
_symmetry.space_group_name_H-M   'P 1'
#
loop_
_entity.id
_entity.type
_entity.pdbx_description
1 polymer ?
#
loop_
_entity_poly.entity_id
_entity_poly.type
_entity_poly.pdbx_seq_one_letter_code
_entity_poly.pdbx_strand_id
1 'polypeptide(L)'
;MTTQPSDVEIAQSHQLQPIADIAEKAGLPADALIPYGTTKAKVDITKLDHSREHGKLVLVTGVSPTPAGEGKSTVLIGLTDAIAKLGKKAIVALREPSQGPVMGIKGGAAGGGYSQIVPMEDINLHFTGDLHAIAAATNTLAAIIDNHIHQGNQLNIDPRRVTWQRCLDVNDRALRGVVTGLGGPAHGVPAETGFTITAASEIMAILGLATSLEDLKKRLGDITVGYTYDQAPVTARDLEAEGALTALMRDALNPNLVQTLGGTPAFVHGGPFANIAHGCNTLLATQTALEYGEVVLSEAGFGADLGGEKFVDIKSRFGELNVDAAVVVATIRSQKYNGGVAKDKLANENVEALEKGLVNLQRHVENVGKFGVTPVVALNLFPSDTQAERDFMRDWAEKVGVQLAEVEVFTKGGDGALELGQIVLDNLGGNSAPLYDPAEGIEASIEKIATEIYRADKVEYGSKALKDLKYLKDNGWDTLPVVISKTQYSFSDDAQALGAPEGHTLHVRELLPRTGAGFVVALTGNVMTMPGLPKKPAANNIDVDADGLISGLF
;
A
#
# COMPACT_ATOMS: atom_id res chain seq x y z
N MET A 1 -13.83 -32.39 15.61
CA MET A 1 -13.52 -31.41 14.55
C MET A 1 -12.08 -31.00 14.80
N THR A 2 -11.16 -31.38 13.94
CA THR A 2 -9.79 -30.87 13.99
C THR A 2 -9.87 -29.37 13.75
N THR A 3 -9.51 -28.57 14.73
CA THR A 3 -9.38 -27.12 14.57
C THR A 3 -8.34 -26.86 13.48
N GLN A 4 -8.69 -26.05 12.49
CA GLN A 4 -7.73 -25.65 11.46
C GLN A 4 -6.56 -24.93 12.13
N PRO A 5 -5.28 -25.25 11.78
CA PRO A 5 -4.14 -24.55 12.32
C PRO A 5 -4.22 -23.03 12.04
N SER A 6 -3.67 -22.22 12.94
CA SER A 6 -3.53 -20.78 12.73
C SER A 6 -2.50 -20.48 11.64
N ASP A 7 -2.51 -19.25 11.11
CA ASP A 7 -1.58 -18.84 10.05
C ASP A 7 -0.12 -18.99 10.48
N VAL A 8 0.20 -18.65 11.73
CA VAL A 8 1.56 -18.81 12.27
C VAL A 8 1.94 -20.29 12.42
N GLU A 9 1.03 -21.17 12.86
CA GLU A 9 1.30 -22.61 12.96
C GLU A 9 1.53 -23.23 11.57
N ILE A 10 0.77 -22.82 10.55
CA ILE A 10 0.99 -23.25 9.16
C ILE A 10 2.38 -22.83 8.68
N ALA A 11 2.76 -21.57 8.89
CA ALA A 11 4.06 -21.03 8.49
C ALA A 11 5.22 -21.78 9.20
N GLN A 12 5.11 -21.99 10.52
CA GLN A 12 6.13 -22.65 11.33
C GLN A 12 6.28 -24.15 11.01
N SER A 13 5.21 -24.80 10.57
CA SER A 13 5.25 -26.23 10.16
C SER A 13 5.91 -26.44 8.80
N HIS A 14 6.12 -25.35 8.03
CA HIS A 14 6.68 -25.43 6.68
C HIS A 14 8.22 -25.40 6.69
N GLN A 15 8.85 -26.31 5.93
CA GLN A 15 10.29 -26.30 5.74
C GLN A 15 10.69 -25.28 4.68
N LEU A 16 11.29 -24.16 5.09
CA LEU A 16 11.75 -23.12 4.19
C LEU A 16 12.94 -23.57 3.36
N GLN A 17 12.95 -23.20 2.08
CA GLN A 17 14.11 -23.36 1.20
C GLN A 17 15.18 -22.30 1.54
N PRO A 18 16.47 -22.60 1.35
CA PRO A 18 17.52 -21.59 1.45
C PRO A 18 17.24 -20.42 0.50
N ILE A 19 17.47 -19.19 0.95
CA ILE A 19 17.18 -18.00 0.14
C ILE A 19 18.03 -17.95 -1.15
N ALA A 20 19.22 -18.56 -1.14
CA ALA A 20 20.05 -18.69 -2.33
C ALA A 20 19.37 -19.51 -3.43
N ASP A 21 18.66 -20.60 -3.06
CA ASP A 21 17.93 -21.45 -4.01
C ASP A 21 16.73 -20.68 -4.61
N ILE A 22 16.06 -19.86 -3.79
CA ILE A 22 14.97 -18.99 -4.24
C ILE A 22 15.50 -17.91 -5.21
N ALA A 23 16.65 -17.34 -4.92
CA ALA A 23 17.30 -16.38 -5.80
C ALA A 23 17.73 -17.02 -7.14
N GLU A 24 18.30 -18.23 -7.12
CA GLU A 24 18.62 -18.98 -8.32
C GLU A 24 17.37 -19.27 -9.15
N LYS A 25 16.28 -19.70 -8.49
CA LYS A 25 14.96 -19.91 -9.14
C LYS A 25 14.43 -18.61 -9.78
N ALA A 26 14.63 -17.47 -9.14
CA ALA A 26 14.34 -16.16 -9.72
C ALA A 26 15.34 -15.74 -10.82
N GLY A 27 16.49 -16.43 -10.96
CA GLY A 27 17.56 -16.09 -11.90
C GLY A 27 18.34 -14.83 -11.50
N LEU A 28 18.33 -14.50 -10.21
CA LEU A 28 19.12 -13.39 -9.66
C LEU A 28 20.60 -13.77 -9.59
N PRO A 29 21.53 -12.83 -9.84
CA PRO A 29 22.96 -13.07 -9.64
C PRO A 29 23.27 -13.35 -8.17
N ALA A 30 24.10 -14.38 -7.90
CA ALA A 30 24.44 -14.77 -6.53
C ALA A 30 25.16 -13.65 -5.74
N ASP A 31 25.94 -12.82 -6.42
CA ASP A 31 26.67 -11.70 -5.84
C ASP A 31 25.79 -10.46 -5.60
N ALA A 32 24.56 -10.46 -6.09
CA ALA A 32 23.57 -9.44 -5.75
C ALA A 32 22.86 -9.72 -4.41
N LEU A 33 23.02 -10.91 -3.84
CA LEU A 33 22.37 -11.26 -2.57
C LEU A 33 23.15 -10.72 -1.37
N ILE A 34 22.45 -10.04 -0.48
CA ILE A 34 22.90 -9.62 0.85
C ILE A 34 22.10 -10.43 1.87
N PRO A 35 22.62 -11.57 2.39
CA PRO A 35 21.86 -12.47 3.26
C PRO A 35 21.51 -11.85 4.61
N TYR A 36 20.27 -12.08 5.04
CA TYR A 36 19.77 -11.84 6.39
C TYR A 36 19.35 -13.17 7.02
N GLY A 37 20.34 -13.96 7.42
CA GLY A 37 20.16 -15.38 7.77
C GLY A 37 20.06 -16.26 6.54
N THR A 38 19.35 -17.39 6.64
CA THR A 38 19.29 -18.42 5.58
C THR A 38 18.03 -18.34 4.73
N THR A 39 16.99 -17.62 5.18
CA THR A 39 15.64 -17.65 4.59
C THR A 39 15.17 -16.32 4.01
N LYS A 40 15.96 -15.26 4.17
CA LYS A 40 15.67 -13.93 3.63
C LYS A 40 16.97 -13.22 3.20
N ALA A 41 16.87 -12.33 2.24
CA ALA A 41 18.00 -11.51 1.78
C ALA A 41 17.50 -10.16 1.28
N LYS A 42 18.41 -9.17 1.23
CA LYS A 42 18.24 -8.02 0.34
C LYS A 42 18.88 -8.31 -1.01
N VAL A 43 18.40 -7.62 -2.04
CA VAL A 43 18.97 -7.70 -3.39
C VAL A 43 19.62 -6.38 -3.75
N ASP A 44 20.94 -6.37 -3.89
CA ASP A 44 21.72 -5.22 -4.29
C ASP A 44 21.39 -4.84 -5.75
N ILE A 45 20.59 -3.79 -5.91
CA ILE A 45 20.13 -3.34 -7.22
C ILE A 45 21.28 -2.90 -8.15
N THR A 46 22.44 -2.52 -7.60
CA THR A 46 23.57 -2.06 -8.41
C THR A 46 24.28 -3.20 -9.17
N LYS A 47 23.97 -4.45 -8.82
CA LYS A 47 24.54 -5.66 -9.44
C LYS A 47 23.57 -6.36 -10.39
N LEU A 48 22.38 -5.79 -10.59
CA LEU A 48 21.36 -6.34 -11.47
C LEU A 48 21.59 -5.90 -12.92
N ASP A 49 21.13 -6.73 -13.85
CA ASP A 49 21.09 -6.40 -15.27
C ASP A 49 19.76 -5.71 -15.61
N HIS A 50 19.78 -4.40 -15.62
CA HIS A 50 18.63 -3.55 -15.93
C HIS A 50 18.32 -3.41 -17.43
N SER A 51 19.04 -4.11 -18.31
CA SER A 51 18.77 -4.14 -19.75
C SER A 51 17.82 -5.25 -20.17
N ARG A 52 17.34 -6.08 -19.20
CA ARG A 52 16.45 -7.21 -19.47
C ARG A 52 15.06 -6.73 -19.89
N GLU A 53 14.45 -7.47 -20.81
CA GLU A 53 13.04 -7.23 -21.16
C GLU A 53 12.15 -7.51 -19.95
N HIS A 54 11.21 -6.63 -19.71
CA HIS A 54 10.24 -6.78 -18.62
C HIS A 54 9.22 -7.88 -18.91
N GLY A 55 8.94 -8.69 -17.90
CA GLY A 55 7.80 -9.60 -17.90
C GLY A 55 6.47 -8.86 -17.87
N LYS A 56 5.38 -9.62 -17.73
CA LYS A 56 4.00 -9.12 -17.69
C LYS A 56 3.59 -8.76 -16.27
N LEU A 57 2.97 -7.59 -16.07
CA LEU A 57 2.53 -7.10 -14.76
C LEU A 57 1.03 -7.32 -14.57
N VAL A 58 0.67 -8.04 -13.52
CA VAL A 58 -0.71 -8.27 -13.09
C VAL A 58 -0.98 -7.50 -11.79
N LEU A 59 -1.95 -6.59 -11.82
CA LEU A 59 -2.40 -5.88 -10.64
C LEU A 59 -3.51 -6.66 -9.93
N VAL A 60 -3.30 -7.02 -8.67
CA VAL A 60 -4.34 -7.58 -7.80
C VAL A 60 -4.88 -6.48 -6.89
N THR A 61 -6.12 -6.13 -7.09
CA THR A 61 -6.84 -5.12 -6.32
C THR A 61 -8.12 -5.74 -5.73
N GLY A 62 -9.04 -4.96 -5.21
CA GLY A 62 -10.28 -5.50 -4.63
C GLY A 62 -11.43 -4.53 -4.70
N VAL A 63 -12.56 -4.97 -4.17
CA VAL A 63 -13.73 -4.14 -3.90
C VAL A 63 -13.47 -3.22 -2.70
N SER A 64 -14.40 -2.33 -2.38
CA SER A 64 -14.35 -1.53 -1.15
C SER A 64 -14.19 -2.44 0.06
N PRO A 65 -13.18 -2.23 0.92
CA PRO A 65 -12.92 -3.12 2.04
C PRO A 65 -14.09 -3.13 3.04
N THR A 66 -14.29 -4.28 3.67
CA THR A 66 -15.32 -4.47 4.69
C THR A 66 -14.69 -4.91 6.01
N PRO A 67 -15.43 -4.80 7.14
CA PRO A 67 -14.93 -5.31 8.41
C PRO A 67 -14.69 -6.83 8.45
N ALA A 68 -15.13 -7.57 7.43
CA ALA A 68 -14.94 -9.01 7.31
C ALA A 68 -13.60 -9.37 6.63
N GLY A 69 -13.02 -8.44 5.86
CA GLY A 69 -11.84 -8.66 5.02
C GLY A 69 -12.16 -9.46 3.75
N GLU A 70 -11.44 -9.19 2.68
CA GLU A 70 -11.66 -9.80 1.36
C GLU A 70 -10.58 -10.83 0.99
N GLY A 71 -9.47 -10.90 1.75
CA GLY A 71 -8.38 -11.84 1.50
C GLY A 71 -7.53 -11.52 0.27
N LYS A 72 -7.41 -10.24 -0.10
CA LYS A 72 -6.69 -9.79 -1.30
C LYS A 72 -5.24 -10.31 -1.36
N SER A 73 -4.45 -10.12 -0.30
CA SER A 73 -3.05 -10.58 -0.28
C SER A 73 -2.95 -12.10 -0.32
N THR A 74 -3.91 -12.82 0.30
CA THR A 74 -4.02 -14.28 0.23
C THR A 74 -4.28 -14.74 -1.21
N VAL A 75 -5.21 -14.08 -1.91
CA VAL A 75 -5.50 -14.36 -3.34
C VAL A 75 -4.28 -14.04 -4.20
N LEU A 76 -3.61 -12.91 -3.98
CA LEU A 76 -2.41 -12.53 -4.70
C LEU A 76 -1.33 -13.60 -4.61
N ILE A 77 -1.03 -14.07 -3.41
CA ILE A 77 0.02 -15.08 -3.18
C ILE A 77 -0.38 -16.43 -3.78
N GLY A 78 -1.61 -16.88 -3.51
CA GLY A 78 -2.12 -18.15 -4.07
C GLY A 78 -2.19 -18.15 -5.60
N LEU A 79 -2.58 -17.02 -6.20
CA LEU A 79 -2.57 -16.86 -7.65
C LEU A 79 -1.13 -16.89 -8.22
N THR A 80 -0.16 -16.29 -7.52
CA THR A 80 1.25 -16.35 -7.95
C THR A 80 1.75 -17.79 -7.96
N ASP A 81 1.48 -18.55 -6.89
CA ASP A 81 1.82 -19.98 -6.81
C ASP A 81 1.09 -20.81 -7.88
N ALA A 82 -0.17 -20.48 -8.20
CA ALA A 82 -0.92 -21.12 -9.27
C ALA A 82 -0.27 -20.89 -10.65
N ILE A 83 0.10 -19.64 -10.95
CA ILE A 83 0.77 -19.29 -12.21
C ILE A 83 2.14 -19.98 -12.32
N ALA A 84 2.88 -20.09 -11.21
CA ALA A 84 4.11 -20.87 -11.15
C ALA A 84 3.87 -22.36 -11.45
N LYS A 85 2.79 -22.97 -10.90
CA LYS A 85 2.37 -24.35 -11.19
C LYS A 85 1.94 -24.54 -12.65
N LEU A 86 1.42 -23.51 -13.30
CA LEU A 86 1.10 -23.51 -14.74
C LEU A 86 2.35 -23.37 -15.62
N GLY A 87 3.55 -23.41 -15.04
CA GLY A 87 4.83 -23.46 -15.75
C GLY A 87 5.41 -22.09 -16.12
N LYS A 88 4.89 -21.00 -15.57
CA LYS A 88 5.45 -19.66 -15.76
C LYS A 88 6.43 -19.31 -14.65
N LYS A 89 7.45 -18.53 -14.99
CA LYS A 89 8.35 -17.93 -14.01
C LYS A 89 7.64 -16.76 -13.32
N ALA A 90 6.84 -17.07 -12.30
CA ALA A 90 6.07 -16.10 -11.55
C ALA A 90 6.89 -15.51 -10.39
N ILE A 91 6.72 -14.22 -10.14
CA ILE A 91 7.29 -13.51 -8.96
C ILE A 91 6.18 -12.62 -8.39
N VAL A 92 6.07 -12.57 -7.07
CA VAL A 92 5.16 -11.64 -6.39
C VAL A 92 5.93 -10.47 -5.78
N ALA A 93 5.36 -9.26 -5.88
CA ALA A 93 5.89 -8.06 -5.25
C ALA A 93 4.83 -7.45 -4.31
N LEU A 94 5.14 -7.42 -3.01
CA LEU A 94 4.23 -7.07 -1.92
C LEU A 94 4.76 -5.87 -1.12
N ARG A 95 3.85 -5.24 -0.37
CA ARG A 95 4.22 -4.25 0.64
C ARG A 95 4.76 -4.95 1.88
N GLU A 96 5.73 -4.30 2.52
CA GLU A 96 6.18 -4.65 3.87
C GLU A 96 5.12 -4.22 4.89
N PRO A 97 4.66 -5.10 5.79
CA PRO A 97 3.70 -4.74 6.81
C PRO A 97 4.31 -3.83 7.87
N SER A 98 3.55 -2.80 8.29
CA SER A 98 3.87 -1.95 9.43
C SER A 98 3.53 -2.68 10.73
N GLN A 99 4.40 -2.61 11.72
CA GLN A 99 4.26 -3.26 13.03
C GLN A 99 3.04 -2.74 13.81
N GLY A 100 2.72 -1.46 13.70
CA GLY A 100 1.59 -0.87 14.42
C GLY A 100 0.25 -1.55 14.13
N PRO A 101 -0.18 -1.71 12.87
CA PRO A 101 -1.37 -2.51 12.53
C PRO A 101 -1.30 -3.96 12.97
N VAL A 102 -0.13 -4.61 12.89
CA VAL A 102 0.09 -6.00 13.34
C VAL A 102 -0.19 -6.14 14.83
N MET A 103 0.31 -5.23 15.65
CA MET A 103 0.06 -5.19 17.10
C MET A 103 -1.35 -4.66 17.46
N GLY A 104 -2.06 -4.04 16.51
CA GLY A 104 -3.36 -3.40 16.69
C GLY A 104 -4.55 -4.33 16.47
N ILE A 105 -5.17 -4.21 15.31
CA ILE A 105 -6.43 -4.90 14.97
C ILE A 105 -6.23 -5.92 13.85
N LYS A 106 -5.24 -5.66 12.96
CA LYS A 106 -5.17 -6.27 11.65
C LYS A 106 -4.01 -7.24 11.57
N GLY A 107 -4.26 -8.43 11.04
CA GLY A 107 -3.22 -9.34 10.58
C GLY A 107 -2.25 -8.65 9.64
N GLY A 108 -1.03 -9.13 9.59
CA GLY A 108 0.00 -8.65 8.68
C GLY A 108 -0.39 -8.85 7.21
N ALA A 109 0.36 -8.23 6.31
CA ALA A 109 0.16 -8.37 4.88
C ALA A 109 0.80 -9.66 4.29
N ALA A 110 1.17 -10.63 5.13
CA ALA A 110 1.88 -11.84 4.72
C ALA A 110 0.98 -12.91 4.06
N GLY A 111 -0.29 -12.63 3.80
CA GLY A 111 -1.29 -13.60 3.32
C GLY A 111 -1.98 -14.32 4.46
N GLY A 112 -2.49 -15.53 4.21
CA GLY A 112 -3.15 -16.36 5.23
C GLY A 112 -3.40 -17.80 4.74
N GLY A 113 -3.62 -18.71 5.69
CA GLY A 113 -3.77 -20.13 5.40
C GLY A 113 -2.56 -20.70 4.65
N TYR A 114 -2.82 -21.45 3.59
CA TYR A 114 -1.77 -22.04 2.74
C TYR A 114 -1.27 -21.10 1.63
N SER A 115 -1.67 -19.81 1.65
CA SER A 115 -1.20 -18.76 0.73
C SER A 115 -0.53 -17.64 1.52
N GLN A 116 0.69 -17.87 1.96
CA GLN A 116 1.51 -16.95 2.75
C GLN A 116 2.89 -16.76 2.14
N ILE A 117 3.50 -15.59 2.41
CA ILE A 117 4.94 -15.38 2.31
C ILE A 117 5.62 -15.67 3.63
N VAL A 118 6.78 -16.28 3.58
CA VAL A 118 7.51 -16.78 4.75
C VAL A 118 9.00 -16.40 4.69
N PRO A 119 9.66 -16.11 5.85
CA PRO A 119 9.23 -16.34 7.23
C PRO A 119 8.25 -15.28 7.73
N MET A 120 7.04 -15.74 8.15
CA MET A 120 5.91 -14.85 8.45
C MET A 120 6.17 -13.97 9.68
N GLU A 121 6.77 -14.50 10.73
CA GLU A 121 7.07 -13.76 11.96
C GLU A 121 8.04 -12.61 11.70
N ASP A 122 9.13 -12.87 10.99
CA ASP A 122 10.13 -11.85 10.68
C ASP A 122 9.52 -10.72 9.85
N ILE A 123 8.73 -11.08 8.82
CA ILE A 123 8.07 -10.12 7.91
C ILE A 123 7.12 -9.20 8.68
N ASN A 124 6.37 -9.72 9.66
CA ASN A 124 5.38 -8.97 10.41
C ASN A 124 5.95 -8.19 11.60
N LEU A 125 7.16 -8.48 12.05
CA LEU A 125 7.78 -7.86 13.23
C LEU A 125 8.99 -6.99 12.84
N HIS A 126 10.18 -7.57 12.85
CA HIS A 126 11.43 -6.90 12.49
C HIS A 126 12.05 -7.59 11.30
N PHE A 127 11.71 -7.16 10.11
CA PHE A 127 12.08 -7.88 8.89
C PHE A 127 13.59 -7.75 8.57
N THR A 128 13.97 -6.66 7.92
CA THR A 128 15.37 -6.37 7.55
C THR A 128 15.82 -4.98 7.99
N GLY A 129 14.94 -4.23 8.66
CA GLY A 129 15.23 -2.94 9.24
C GLY A 129 14.81 -1.73 8.41
N ASP A 130 14.04 -1.90 7.32
CA ASP A 130 13.64 -0.79 6.45
C ASP A 130 12.77 0.23 7.18
N LEU A 131 11.78 -0.23 7.95
CA LEU A 131 10.93 0.64 8.77
C LEU A 131 11.74 1.39 9.84
N HIS A 132 12.77 0.76 10.44
CA HIS A 132 13.68 1.42 11.36
C HIS A 132 14.54 2.48 10.68
N ALA A 133 15.05 2.21 9.47
CA ALA A 133 15.82 3.17 8.68
C ALA A 133 14.98 4.41 8.35
N ILE A 134 13.72 4.21 7.92
CA ILE A 134 12.76 5.29 7.64
C ILE A 134 12.50 6.10 8.90
N ALA A 135 12.25 5.44 10.04
CA ALA A 135 12.02 6.13 11.30
C ALA A 135 13.27 6.90 11.76
N ALA A 136 14.46 6.32 11.63
CA ALA A 136 15.71 6.99 11.95
C ALA A 136 15.93 8.23 11.08
N ALA A 137 15.74 8.13 9.78
CA ALA A 137 15.87 9.26 8.85
C ALA A 137 14.84 10.37 9.15
N THR A 138 13.57 10.01 9.34
CA THR A 138 12.49 10.97 9.65
C THR A 138 12.77 11.73 10.95
N ASN A 139 13.19 11.02 11.99
CA ASN A 139 13.45 11.61 13.31
C ASN A 139 14.77 12.41 13.31
N THR A 140 15.77 11.99 12.54
CA THR A 140 17.01 12.76 12.35
C THR A 140 16.73 14.10 11.68
N LEU A 141 15.90 14.12 10.62
CA LEU A 141 15.51 15.37 9.99
C LEU A 141 14.76 16.30 10.95
N ALA A 142 13.84 15.77 11.76
CA ALA A 142 13.15 16.55 12.79
C ALA A 142 14.14 17.15 13.82
N ALA A 143 15.14 16.38 14.24
CA ALA A 143 16.17 16.86 15.16
C ALA A 143 17.06 17.95 14.53
N ILE A 144 17.40 17.84 13.24
CA ILE A 144 18.17 18.85 12.49
C ILE A 144 17.37 20.15 12.40
N ILE A 145 16.06 20.10 12.12
CA ILE A 145 15.19 21.28 12.08
C ILE A 145 15.17 22.00 13.43
N ASP A 146 14.89 21.25 14.50
CA ASP A 146 14.83 21.82 15.86
C ASP A 146 16.19 22.41 16.27
N ASN A 147 17.29 21.73 15.94
CA ASN A 147 18.64 22.22 16.20
C ASN A 147 18.95 23.50 15.42
N HIS A 148 18.58 23.56 14.14
CA HIS A 148 18.78 24.74 13.30
C HIS A 148 18.06 25.97 13.90
N ILE A 149 16.80 25.80 14.32
CA ILE A 149 16.02 26.87 14.95
C ILE A 149 16.67 27.30 16.28
N HIS A 150 17.17 26.35 17.08
CA HIS A 150 17.81 26.61 18.36
C HIS A 150 19.17 27.32 18.23
N GLN A 151 19.96 26.98 17.22
CA GLN A 151 21.34 27.47 17.01
C GLN A 151 21.42 28.76 16.18
N GLY A 152 20.35 29.55 16.13
CA GLY A 152 20.36 30.88 15.55
C GLY A 152 19.52 31.04 14.27
N ASN A 153 18.87 29.96 13.80
CA ASN A 153 17.83 30.00 12.76
C ASN A 153 18.21 30.84 11.52
N GLN A 154 19.35 30.56 10.93
CA GLN A 154 19.87 31.33 9.78
C GLN A 154 18.94 31.31 8.56
N LEU A 155 18.14 30.24 8.38
CA LEU A 155 17.13 30.12 7.33
C LEU A 155 15.83 30.87 7.66
N ASN A 156 15.74 31.53 8.80
CA ASN A 156 14.57 32.31 9.23
C ASN A 156 13.27 31.48 9.27
N ILE A 157 13.34 30.22 9.69
CA ILE A 157 12.18 29.33 9.81
C ILE A 157 11.24 29.86 10.90
N ASP A 158 9.94 29.95 10.57
CA ASP A 158 8.91 30.22 11.60
C ASP A 158 8.61 28.91 12.37
N PRO A 159 8.94 28.80 13.66
CA PRO A 159 8.70 27.58 14.43
C PRO A 159 7.24 27.11 14.46
N ARG A 160 6.29 28.01 14.20
CA ARG A 160 4.86 27.71 14.11
C ARG A 160 4.44 27.12 12.75
N ARG A 161 5.36 27.10 11.77
CA ARG A 161 5.15 26.67 10.40
C ARG A 161 6.03 25.51 10.00
N VAL A 162 6.63 24.82 10.97
CA VAL A 162 7.28 23.53 10.74
C VAL A 162 6.21 22.50 10.48
N THR A 163 6.26 21.87 9.28
CA THR A 163 5.28 20.86 8.84
C THR A 163 5.80 19.44 9.05
N TRP A 164 7.09 19.28 9.28
CA TRP A 164 7.72 18.00 9.46
C TRP A 164 7.41 17.41 10.84
N GLN A 165 6.96 16.16 10.86
CA GLN A 165 6.67 15.41 12.07
C GLN A 165 7.65 14.25 12.26
N ARG A 166 7.83 13.83 13.49
CA ARG A 166 8.52 12.58 13.84
C ARG A 166 7.66 11.37 13.48
N CYS A 167 8.24 10.18 13.44
CA CYS A 167 7.45 8.97 13.26
C CYS A 167 7.92 7.84 14.19
N LEU A 168 6.98 6.93 14.48
CA LEU A 168 7.21 5.65 15.15
C LEU A 168 6.31 4.61 14.51
N ASP A 169 6.80 3.37 14.37
CA ASP A 169 6.02 2.29 13.76
C ASP A 169 5.13 1.57 14.79
N VAL A 170 4.35 2.35 15.53
CA VAL A 170 3.41 1.89 16.56
C VAL A 170 2.08 2.60 16.43
N ASN A 171 1.02 1.99 16.96
CA ASN A 171 -0.28 2.64 17.09
C ASN A 171 -0.35 3.33 18.46
N ASP A 172 -0.11 4.64 18.49
CA ASP A 172 -0.13 5.41 19.74
C ASP A 172 -0.86 6.75 19.59
N ARG A 173 -2.12 6.79 20.02
CA ARG A 173 -2.94 8.00 19.96
C ARG A 173 -2.44 9.16 20.82
N ALA A 174 -1.63 8.88 21.84
CA ALA A 174 -1.08 9.91 22.71
C ALA A 174 -0.02 10.77 22.01
N LEU A 175 0.57 10.25 20.93
CA LEU A 175 1.58 10.94 20.14
C LEU A 175 1.03 11.83 19.03
N ARG A 176 -0.28 11.90 18.83
CA ARG A 176 -0.90 12.77 17.81
C ARG A 176 -0.63 14.25 17.99
N GLY A 177 -0.52 14.68 19.23
CA GLY A 177 -0.16 16.04 19.59
C GLY A 177 0.78 16.04 20.78
N VAL A 178 1.96 16.64 20.65
CA VAL A 178 2.98 16.75 21.68
C VAL A 178 3.57 18.16 21.69
N VAL A 179 4.13 18.58 22.80
CA VAL A 179 4.93 19.80 22.90
C VAL A 179 6.38 19.41 23.09
N THR A 180 7.25 19.87 22.18
CA THR A 180 8.71 19.66 22.27
C THR A 180 9.41 20.91 22.79
N GLY A 181 10.71 20.80 23.15
CA GLY A 181 11.56 21.94 23.55
C GLY A 181 11.28 22.50 24.95
N LEU A 182 10.58 21.74 25.81
CA LEU A 182 10.34 22.14 27.21
C LEU A 182 11.61 22.00 28.07
N GLY A 183 11.73 22.84 29.09
CA GLY A 183 12.85 22.78 30.06
C GLY A 183 13.76 24.01 30.06
N GLY A 184 13.39 25.06 29.34
CA GLY A 184 14.11 26.33 29.31
C GLY A 184 15.07 26.47 28.12
N PRO A 185 15.84 27.58 28.06
CA PRO A 185 16.57 27.97 26.84
C PRO A 185 17.60 26.94 26.34
N ALA A 186 18.11 26.08 27.23
CA ALA A 186 19.07 25.03 26.85
C ALA A 186 18.41 23.84 26.10
N HIS A 187 17.08 23.76 26.10
CA HIS A 187 16.34 22.60 25.59
C HIS A 187 15.65 22.85 24.25
N GLY A 188 15.82 24.02 23.65
CA GLY A 188 15.26 24.39 22.35
C GLY A 188 14.12 25.41 22.47
N VAL A 189 13.37 25.55 21.39
CA VAL A 189 12.19 26.42 21.28
C VAL A 189 10.93 25.58 21.47
N PRO A 190 10.08 25.87 22.48
CA PRO A 190 8.83 25.14 22.64
C PRO A 190 7.94 25.26 21.40
N ALA A 191 7.52 24.11 20.86
CA ALA A 191 6.65 24.05 19.71
C ALA A 191 5.66 22.88 19.82
N GLU A 192 4.45 23.08 19.32
CA GLU A 192 3.47 22.02 19.14
C GLU A 192 3.81 21.21 17.88
N THR A 193 3.82 19.91 18.00
CA THR A 193 4.08 18.96 16.92
C THR A 193 3.32 17.67 17.15
N GLY A 194 3.61 16.61 16.39
CA GLY A 194 3.04 15.28 16.56
C GLY A 194 3.93 14.22 15.96
N PHE A 195 3.45 12.99 16.03
CA PHE A 195 4.07 11.83 15.37
C PHE A 195 3.11 11.22 14.37
N THR A 196 3.65 10.73 13.27
CA THR A 196 2.96 9.83 12.35
C THR A 196 3.43 8.40 12.55
N ILE A 197 2.63 7.42 12.15
CA ILE A 197 3.16 6.06 11.99
C ILE A 197 4.14 6.02 10.83
N THR A 198 5.16 5.19 10.89
CA THR A 198 6.25 5.15 9.89
C THR A 198 5.73 4.95 8.47
N ALA A 199 4.71 4.11 8.28
CA ALA A 199 4.07 3.88 6.99
C ALA A 199 3.31 5.11 6.41
N ALA A 200 3.06 6.14 7.24
CA ALA A 200 2.44 7.40 6.83
C ALA A 200 3.45 8.52 6.57
N SER A 201 4.74 8.29 6.80
CA SER A 201 5.79 9.29 6.59
C SER A 201 6.04 9.55 5.11
N GLU A 202 6.49 10.76 4.78
CA GLU A 202 6.89 11.10 3.41
C GLU A 202 8.12 10.29 2.96
N ILE A 203 9.05 9.95 3.87
CA ILE A 203 10.21 9.12 3.55
C ILE A 203 9.79 7.70 3.12
N MET A 204 8.72 7.13 3.71
CA MET A 204 8.16 5.87 3.21
C MET A 204 7.62 6.01 1.78
N ALA A 205 6.95 7.11 1.44
CA ALA A 205 6.48 7.37 0.08
C ALA A 205 7.64 7.59 -0.89
N ILE A 206 8.70 8.28 -0.47
CA ILE A 206 9.93 8.48 -1.23
C ILE A 206 10.60 7.13 -1.53
N LEU A 207 10.77 6.26 -0.53
CA LEU A 207 11.30 4.91 -0.74
C LEU A 207 10.47 4.13 -1.77
N GLY A 208 9.14 4.28 -1.72
CA GLY A 208 8.22 3.65 -2.67
C GLY A 208 8.41 4.07 -4.12
N LEU A 209 8.90 5.29 -4.36
CA LEU A 209 9.01 5.89 -5.69
C LEU A 209 10.45 6.10 -6.16
N ALA A 210 11.44 5.95 -5.29
CA ALA A 210 12.85 6.08 -5.65
C ALA A 210 13.29 4.96 -6.60
N THR A 211 14.11 5.34 -7.61
CA THR A 211 14.60 4.43 -8.66
C THR A 211 16.10 4.16 -8.57
N SER A 212 16.82 4.93 -7.77
CA SER A 212 18.27 4.78 -7.54
C SER A 212 18.68 5.49 -6.26
N LEU A 213 19.91 5.28 -5.82
CA LEU A 213 20.48 6.00 -4.67
C LEU A 213 20.59 7.52 -4.93
N GLU A 214 20.86 7.91 -6.17
CA GLU A 214 20.93 9.32 -6.58
C GLU A 214 19.52 9.96 -6.56
N ASP A 215 18.52 9.28 -7.11
CA ASP A 215 17.12 9.73 -7.06
C ASP A 215 16.61 9.79 -5.61
N LEU A 216 16.93 8.80 -4.77
CA LEU A 216 16.62 8.83 -3.34
C LEU A 216 17.21 10.09 -2.67
N LYS A 217 18.49 10.37 -2.90
CA LYS A 217 19.15 11.56 -2.34
C LYS A 217 18.51 12.85 -2.81
N LYS A 218 18.20 12.93 -4.11
CA LYS A 218 17.50 14.09 -4.67
C LYS A 218 16.15 14.31 -3.99
N ARG A 219 15.31 13.27 -3.91
CA ARG A 219 13.98 13.32 -3.28
C ARG A 219 14.04 13.68 -1.80
N LEU A 220 14.98 13.11 -1.05
CA LEU A 220 15.19 13.44 0.36
C LEU A 220 15.57 14.91 0.54
N GLY A 221 16.38 15.46 -0.36
CA GLY A 221 16.72 16.89 -0.36
C GLY A 221 15.54 17.81 -0.68
N ASP A 222 14.62 17.35 -1.52
CA ASP A 222 13.47 18.14 -1.99
C ASP A 222 12.29 18.14 -0.99
N ILE A 223 12.39 17.44 0.16
CA ILE A 223 11.38 17.46 1.22
C ILE A 223 11.21 18.88 1.74
N THR A 224 10.00 19.42 1.70
CA THR A 224 9.64 20.67 2.36
C THR A 224 9.40 20.41 3.85
N VAL A 225 10.21 21.01 4.72
CA VAL A 225 10.19 20.79 6.18
C VAL A 225 9.38 21.83 6.94
N GLY A 226 9.14 22.98 6.35
CA GLY A 226 8.42 24.11 6.93
C GLY A 226 8.60 25.37 6.10
N TYR A 227 8.28 26.51 6.69
CA TYR A 227 8.26 27.80 6.01
C TYR A 227 8.96 28.90 6.83
N THR A 228 9.54 29.86 6.14
CA THR A 228 10.08 31.08 6.76
C THR A 228 8.97 31.97 7.30
N TYR A 229 9.30 33.01 8.06
CA TYR A 229 8.35 34.05 8.47
C TYR A 229 7.68 34.74 7.27
N ASP A 230 8.37 34.82 6.11
CA ASP A 230 7.86 35.37 4.85
C ASP A 230 7.11 34.32 4.02
N GLN A 231 6.89 33.13 4.56
CA GLN A 231 6.14 32.01 3.93
C GLN A 231 6.84 31.35 2.74
N ALA A 232 8.14 31.56 2.56
CA ALA A 232 8.93 30.80 1.60
C ALA A 232 9.16 29.36 2.13
N PRO A 233 9.08 28.32 1.28
CA PRO A 233 9.36 26.95 1.70
C PRO A 233 10.84 26.79 2.06
N VAL A 234 11.09 25.96 3.06
CA VAL A 234 12.43 25.50 3.45
C VAL A 234 12.50 24.00 3.23
N THR A 235 13.56 23.55 2.60
CA THR A 235 13.76 22.15 2.23
C THR A 235 14.81 21.46 3.12
N ALA A 236 14.86 20.12 3.08
CA ALA A 236 15.91 19.35 3.73
C ALA A 236 17.29 19.65 3.13
N ARG A 237 17.35 20.05 1.86
CA ARG A 237 18.57 20.50 1.16
C ARG A 237 19.09 21.82 1.73
N ASP A 238 18.21 22.78 2.03
CA ASP A 238 18.61 24.03 2.67
C ASP A 238 19.23 23.81 4.05
N LEU A 239 18.88 22.71 4.69
CA LEU A 239 19.46 22.25 5.95
C LEU A 239 20.69 21.34 5.77
N GLU A 240 21.12 21.09 4.54
CA GLU A 240 22.25 20.19 4.20
C GLU A 240 22.05 18.76 4.77
N ALA A 241 20.79 18.30 4.89
CA ALA A 241 20.44 17.06 5.56
C ALA A 241 20.43 15.83 4.62
N GLU A 242 20.25 16.02 3.31
CA GLU A 242 20.00 14.94 2.35
C GLU A 242 21.08 13.86 2.33
N GLY A 243 22.34 14.23 2.56
CA GLY A 243 23.45 13.28 2.61
C GLY A 243 23.35 12.31 3.78
N ALA A 244 23.06 12.83 4.99
CA ALA A 244 22.88 12.03 6.19
C ALA A 244 21.64 11.12 6.09
N LEU A 245 20.53 11.66 5.59
CA LEU A 245 19.30 10.89 5.39
C LEU A 245 19.51 9.76 4.39
N THR A 246 20.21 10.01 3.29
CA THR A 246 20.55 8.99 2.29
C THR A 246 21.45 7.89 2.87
N ALA A 247 22.41 8.26 3.72
CA ALA A 247 23.29 7.29 4.38
C ALA A 247 22.48 6.35 5.30
N LEU A 248 21.48 6.87 6.03
CA LEU A 248 20.57 6.06 6.85
C LEU A 248 19.68 5.14 6.00
N MET A 249 19.27 5.57 4.81
CA MET A 249 18.36 4.87 3.93
C MET A 249 19.05 3.94 2.92
N ARG A 250 20.40 3.94 2.85
CA ARG A 250 21.16 3.25 1.80
C ARG A 250 20.81 1.78 1.66
N ASP A 251 20.80 1.06 2.77
CA ASP A 251 20.53 -0.39 2.76
C ASP A 251 19.03 -0.68 2.60
N ALA A 252 18.18 0.23 3.13
CA ALA A 252 16.73 0.15 2.97
C ALA A 252 16.25 0.33 1.53
N LEU A 253 17.06 0.90 0.64
CA LEU A 253 16.72 1.06 -0.78
C LEU A 253 16.68 -0.28 -1.53
N ASN A 254 17.43 -1.27 -1.08
CA ASN A 254 17.49 -2.59 -1.70
C ASN A 254 16.24 -3.43 -1.35
N PRO A 255 15.54 -4.01 -2.35
CA PRO A 255 14.37 -4.85 -2.10
C PRO A 255 14.68 -6.11 -1.28
N ASN A 256 13.73 -6.55 -0.48
CA ASN A 256 13.85 -7.78 0.30
C ASN A 256 13.29 -8.96 -0.49
N LEU A 257 14.05 -10.05 -0.57
CA LEU A 257 13.68 -11.32 -1.18
C LEU A 257 13.33 -12.34 -0.10
N VAL A 258 12.18 -12.98 -0.26
CA VAL A 258 11.68 -14.11 0.52
C VAL A 258 10.98 -15.11 -0.42
N GLN A 259 10.17 -16.01 0.11
CA GLN A 259 9.45 -17.03 -0.64
C GLN A 259 7.99 -17.13 -0.20
N THR A 260 7.13 -17.65 -1.06
CA THR A 260 5.81 -18.15 -0.68
C THR A 260 5.91 -19.53 -0.05
N LEU A 261 4.84 -20.03 0.59
CA LEU A 261 4.75 -21.43 1.01
C LEU A 261 4.93 -22.41 -0.18
N GLY A 262 4.54 -22.01 -1.39
CA GLY A 262 4.78 -22.78 -2.62
C GLY A 262 6.23 -22.72 -3.13
N GLY A 263 7.13 -22.00 -2.45
CA GLY A 263 8.52 -21.80 -2.87
C GLY A 263 8.66 -20.90 -4.10
N THR A 264 7.69 -20.01 -4.35
CA THR A 264 7.78 -18.99 -5.41
C THR A 264 8.52 -17.76 -4.87
N PRO A 265 9.43 -17.13 -5.64
CA PRO A 265 10.12 -15.92 -5.22
C PRO A 265 9.16 -14.76 -4.92
N ALA A 266 9.41 -14.06 -3.82
CA ALA A 266 8.61 -12.93 -3.38
C ALA A 266 9.50 -11.75 -2.97
N PHE A 267 9.24 -10.58 -3.54
CA PHE A 267 9.80 -9.32 -3.08
C PHE A 267 8.85 -8.63 -2.11
N VAL A 268 9.36 -8.22 -0.95
CA VAL A 268 8.60 -7.49 0.08
C VAL A 268 9.35 -6.20 0.37
N HIS A 269 8.80 -5.04 -0.02
CA HIS A 269 9.57 -3.81 0.10
C HIS A 269 8.69 -2.57 0.09
N GLY A 270 8.87 -1.71 1.09
CA GLY A 270 8.07 -0.52 1.32
C GLY A 270 6.61 -0.80 1.64
N GLY A 271 5.94 0.09 2.34
CA GLY A 271 4.56 -0.15 2.77
C GLY A 271 3.78 1.14 3.05
N PRO A 272 3.75 2.13 2.13
CA PRO A 272 2.99 3.35 2.35
C PRO A 272 1.49 3.07 2.44
N PHE A 273 0.79 3.81 3.30
CA PHE A 273 -0.66 3.69 3.41
C PHE A 273 -1.37 4.24 2.17
N ALA A 274 -2.36 3.52 1.66
CA ALA A 274 -3.08 3.89 0.43
C ALA A 274 -4.07 5.06 0.59
N ASN A 275 -4.38 5.46 1.81
CA ASN A 275 -5.26 6.61 2.07
C ASN A 275 -4.53 7.93 2.29
N ILE A 276 -3.19 7.94 2.29
CA ILE A 276 -2.36 9.14 2.47
C ILE A 276 -1.14 9.18 1.57
N ALA A 277 -0.87 8.11 0.84
CA ALA A 277 0.18 7.96 -0.15
C ALA A 277 -0.29 7.02 -1.26
N HIS A 278 0.61 6.53 -2.10
CA HIS A 278 0.24 5.68 -3.25
C HIS A 278 -0.16 4.25 -2.89
N GLY A 279 0.14 3.76 -1.68
CA GLY A 279 -0.39 2.49 -1.17
C GLY A 279 0.07 1.22 -1.87
N CYS A 280 1.25 1.25 -2.48
CA CYS A 280 1.84 0.14 -3.23
C CYS A 280 3.25 -0.17 -2.71
N ASN A 281 3.78 -1.35 -3.03
CA ASN A 281 5.18 -1.65 -2.81
C ASN A 281 6.07 -0.76 -3.69
N THR A 282 7.40 -0.81 -3.48
CA THR A 282 8.33 0.09 -4.17
C THR A 282 8.41 -0.16 -5.68
N LEU A 283 8.79 0.86 -6.42
CA LEU A 283 9.13 0.74 -7.84
C LEU A 283 10.26 -0.26 -8.04
N LEU A 284 11.33 -0.15 -7.25
CA LEU A 284 12.49 -1.04 -7.36
C LEU A 284 12.12 -2.52 -7.19
N ALA A 285 11.27 -2.87 -6.22
CA ALA A 285 10.82 -4.25 -6.05
C ALA A 285 10.02 -4.75 -7.26
N THR A 286 9.14 -3.91 -7.82
CA THR A 286 8.34 -4.28 -8.99
C THR A 286 9.20 -4.35 -10.25
N GLN A 287 10.09 -3.40 -10.49
CA GLN A 287 11.01 -3.40 -11.64
C GLN A 287 11.95 -4.58 -11.59
N THR A 288 12.59 -4.85 -10.44
CA THR A 288 13.42 -6.05 -10.25
C THR A 288 12.62 -7.33 -10.54
N ALA A 289 11.39 -7.42 -10.04
CA ALA A 289 10.54 -8.58 -10.34
C ALA A 289 10.25 -8.71 -11.84
N LEU A 290 9.98 -7.61 -12.54
CA LEU A 290 9.72 -7.59 -13.99
C LEU A 290 10.94 -7.96 -14.83
N GLU A 291 12.13 -7.54 -14.43
CA GLU A 291 13.38 -7.89 -15.10
C GLU A 291 13.72 -9.39 -15.00
N TYR A 292 13.24 -10.06 -13.95
CA TYR A 292 13.62 -11.44 -13.66
C TYR A 292 12.47 -12.45 -13.73
N GLY A 293 11.20 -12.02 -13.80
CA GLY A 293 10.01 -12.87 -13.92
C GLY A 293 9.33 -12.76 -15.29
N GLU A 294 8.67 -13.82 -15.73
CA GLU A 294 7.80 -13.78 -16.93
C GLU A 294 6.44 -13.14 -16.61
N VAL A 295 5.92 -13.41 -15.40
CA VAL A 295 4.66 -12.86 -14.89
C VAL A 295 4.89 -12.37 -13.48
N VAL A 296 4.66 -11.09 -13.27
CA VAL A 296 4.82 -10.44 -11.96
C VAL A 296 3.44 -10.04 -11.45
N LEU A 297 3.15 -10.43 -10.21
CA LEU A 297 1.92 -10.03 -9.57
C LEU A 297 2.23 -9.01 -8.48
N SER A 298 1.45 -7.94 -8.43
CA SER A 298 1.60 -6.91 -7.39
C SER A 298 0.24 -6.45 -6.90
N GLU A 299 0.20 -5.86 -5.71
CA GLU A 299 -1.04 -5.38 -5.09
C GLU A 299 -1.07 -3.87 -4.93
N ALA A 300 -2.30 -3.37 -4.80
CA ALA A 300 -2.58 -2.02 -4.33
C ALA A 300 -3.44 -2.06 -3.05
N GLY A 301 -3.25 -1.09 -2.18
CA GLY A 301 -3.99 -1.00 -0.91
C GLY A 301 -5.47 -0.70 -1.11
N PHE A 302 -6.33 -1.31 -0.30
CA PHE A 302 -7.79 -1.11 -0.33
C PHE A 302 -8.42 -1.54 -1.67
N GLY A 303 -9.43 -0.80 -2.16
CA GLY A 303 -10.14 -1.07 -3.39
C GLY A 303 -9.50 -0.50 -4.65
N ALA A 304 -10.05 -0.87 -5.80
CA ALA A 304 -9.58 -0.38 -7.11
C ALA A 304 -9.76 1.13 -7.28
N ASP A 305 -10.72 1.71 -6.56
CA ASP A 305 -11.00 3.15 -6.55
C ASP A 305 -9.96 3.98 -5.79
N LEU A 306 -9.21 3.36 -4.91
CA LEU A 306 -8.25 4.05 -4.04
C LEU A 306 -6.81 3.61 -4.35
N GLY A 307 -6.45 2.37 -4.01
CA GLY A 307 -5.11 1.87 -4.27
C GLY A 307 -4.89 1.49 -5.74
N GLY A 308 -5.89 0.92 -6.41
CA GLY A 308 -5.80 0.59 -7.84
C GLY A 308 -5.61 1.83 -8.70
N GLU A 309 -6.37 2.89 -8.44
CA GLU A 309 -6.21 4.20 -9.08
C GLU A 309 -4.76 4.71 -8.90
N LYS A 310 -4.26 4.76 -7.66
CA LYS A 310 -2.91 5.24 -7.35
C LYS A 310 -1.80 4.36 -7.89
N PHE A 311 -2.06 3.06 -8.08
CA PHE A 311 -1.11 2.18 -8.74
C PHE A 311 -0.85 2.66 -10.17
N VAL A 312 -1.89 3.03 -10.91
CA VAL A 312 -1.77 3.50 -12.29
C VAL A 312 -1.37 4.97 -12.35
N ASP A 313 -2.09 5.85 -11.64
CA ASP A 313 -1.92 7.30 -11.75
C ASP A 313 -0.66 7.83 -11.04
N ILE A 314 -0.12 7.11 -10.05
CA ILE A 314 1.09 7.49 -9.33
C ILE A 314 2.23 6.53 -9.63
N LYS A 315 2.14 5.26 -9.18
CA LYS A 315 3.27 4.31 -9.26
C LYS A 315 3.65 4.01 -10.70
N SER A 316 2.69 3.64 -11.55
CA SER A 316 2.97 3.33 -12.95
C SER A 316 3.47 4.56 -13.71
N ARG A 317 2.94 5.74 -13.42
CA ARG A 317 3.41 7.01 -13.99
C ARG A 317 4.89 7.26 -13.68
N PHE A 318 5.30 7.16 -12.41
CA PHE A 318 6.69 7.40 -12.02
C PHE A 318 7.66 6.31 -12.51
N GLY A 319 7.18 5.08 -12.62
CA GLY A 319 8.00 3.93 -13.02
C GLY A 319 7.86 3.52 -14.48
N GLU A 320 7.04 4.24 -15.27
CA GLU A 320 6.71 3.87 -16.66
C GLU A 320 6.24 2.41 -16.79
N LEU A 321 5.48 1.94 -15.77
CA LEU A 321 5.01 0.56 -15.72
C LEU A 321 3.74 0.39 -16.55
N ASN A 322 3.67 -0.71 -17.29
CA ASN A 322 2.45 -1.15 -17.94
C ASN A 322 1.77 -2.26 -17.13
N VAL A 323 0.48 -2.14 -16.85
CA VAL A 323 -0.33 -3.21 -16.25
C VAL A 323 -0.98 -4.00 -17.38
N ASP A 324 -0.64 -5.28 -17.50
CA ASP A 324 -1.09 -6.17 -18.58
C ASP A 324 -2.45 -6.81 -18.30
N ALA A 325 -2.79 -7.04 -17.03
CA ALA A 325 -4.09 -7.54 -16.58
C ALA A 325 -4.38 -7.10 -15.15
N ALA A 326 -5.63 -7.09 -14.73
CA ALA A 326 -6.00 -6.78 -13.36
C ALA A 326 -7.00 -7.79 -12.80
N VAL A 327 -6.79 -8.18 -11.53
CA VAL A 327 -7.69 -9.05 -10.78
C VAL A 327 -8.40 -8.24 -9.71
N VAL A 328 -9.73 -8.24 -9.72
CA VAL A 328 -10.57 -7.62 -8.70
C VAL A 328 -11.06 -8.71 -7.74
N VAL A 329 -10.51 -8.71 -6.54
CA VAL A 329 -10.90 -9.65 -5.50
C VAL A 329 -12.20 -9.22 -4.86
N ALA A 330 -13.18 -10.10 -4.83
CA ALA A 330 -14.46 -9.93 -4.19
C ALA A 330 -14.83 -11.15 -3.34
N THR A 331 -15.71 -10.98 -2.36
CA THR A 331 -16.32 -12.06 -1.59
C THR A 331 -17.84 -11.90 -1.58
N ILE A 332 -18.57 -12.98 -1.44
CA ILE A 332 -20.02 -12.91 -1.25
C ILE A 332 -20.36 -12.06 -0.01
N ARG A 333 -19.55 -12.19 1.05
CA ARG A 333 -19.71 -11.39 2.28
C ARG A 333 -19.55 -9.89 2.02
N SER A 334 -18.57 -9.48 1.23
CA SER A 334 -18.35 -8.05 0.92
C SER A 334 -19.53 -7.47 0.13
N GLN A 335 -20.10 -8.24 -0.79
CA GLN A 335 -21.24 -7.77 -1.56
C GLN A 335 -22.52 -7.73 -0.68
N LYS A 336 -22.78 -8.73 0.16
CA LYS A 336 -23.89 -8.68 1.13
C LYS A 336 -23.77 -7.50 2.09
N TYR A 337 -22.54 -7.16 2.56
CA TYR A 337 -22.30 -5.99 3.39
C TYR A 337 -22.64 -4.69 2.66
N ASN A 338 -22.20 -4.55 1.41
CA ASN A 338 -22.57 -3.42 0.55
C ASN A 338 -24.07 -3.37 0.21
N GLY A 339 -24.75 -4.51 0.28
CA GLY A 339 -26.21 -4.63 0.20
C GLY A 339 -26.97 -4.37 1.51
N GLY A 340 -26.26 -3.95 2.59
CA GLY A 340 -26.84 -3.52 3.86
C GLY A 340 -26.93 -4.61 4.93
N VAL A 341 -26.30 -5.78 4.76
CA VAL A 341 -26.27 -6.84 5.78
C VAL A 341 -25.27 -6.50 6.89
N ALA A 342 -25.71 -6.58 8.14
CA ALA A 342 -24.84 -6.37 9.30
C ALA A 342 -23.74 -7.45 9.39
N LYS A 343 -22.55 -7.06 9.91
CA LYS A 343 -21.35 -7.90 9.97
C LYS A 343 -21.59 -9.30 10.59
N ASP A 344 -22.37 -9.36 11.66
CA ASP A 344 -22.68 -10.60 12.41
C ASP A 344 -23.63 -11.55 11.66
N LYS A 345 -24.25 -11.09 10.57
CA LYS A 345 -25.20 -11.86 9.74
C LYS A 345 -24.65 -12.24 8.36
N LEU A 346 -23.44 -11.88 8.04
CA LEU A 346 -22.83 -12.12 6.71
C LEU A 346 -22.68 -13.60 6.35
N ALA A 347 -22.66 -14.50 7.34
CA ALA A 347 -22.60 -15.94 7.12
C ALA A 347 -23.94 -16.57 6.68
N ASN A 348 -25.07 -15.85 6.85
CA ASN A 348 -26.37 -16.35 6.45
C ASN A 348 -26.60 -16.11 4.95
N GLU A 349 -27.24 -17.06 4.27
CA GLU A 349 -27.65 -16.89 2.88
C GLU A 349 -28.55 -15.66 2.71
N ASN A 350 -28.24 -14.81 1.73
CA ASN A 350 -29.06 -13.65 1.40
C ASN A 350 -28.78 -13.16 -0.02
N VAL A 351 -29.40 -13.82 -1.01
CA VAL A 351 -29.24 -13.48 -2.43
C VAL A 351 -29.77 -12.08 -2.76
N GLU A 352 -30.86 -11.63 -2.10
CA GLU A 352 -31.41 -10.28 -2.33
C GLU A 352 -30.41 -9.18 -1.92
N ALA A 353 -29.76 -9.33 -0.77
CA ALA A 353 -28.74 -8.39 -0.34
C ALA A 353 -27.48 -8.48 -1.20
N LEU A 354 -27.12 -9.68 -1.66
CA LEU A 354 -26.05 -9.90 -2.61
C LEU A 354 -26.30 -9.12 -3.91
N GLU A 355 -27.49 -9.23 -4.48
CA GLU A 355 -27.90 -8.49 -5.68
C GLU A 355 -27.78 -6.97 -5.48
N LYS A 356 -28.29 -6.46 -4.37
CA LYS A 356 -28.21 -5.03 -4.04
C LYS A 356 -26.76 -4.53 -3.92
N GLY A 357 -25.87 -5.35 -3.39
CA GLY A 357 -24.48 -4.95 -3.14
C GLY A 357 -23.56 -5.10 -4.35
N LEU A 358 -23.95 -5.89 -5.38
CA LEU A 358 -23.15 -6.10 -6.59
C LEU A 358 -22.82 -4.82 -7.36
N VAL A 359 -23.55 -3.75 -7.15
CA VAL A 359 -23.24 -2.43 -7.71
C VAL A 359 -21.85 -1.94 -7.28
N ASN A 360 -21.36 -2.39 -6.12
CA ASN A 360 -20.01 -2.08 -5.65
C ASN A 360 -18.95 -2.79 -6.50
N LEU A 361 -19.07 -4.11 -6.68
CA LEU A 361 -18.18 -4.89 -7.52
C LEU A 361 -18.20 -4.38 -8.97
N GLN A 362 -19.38 -4.16 -9.53
CA GLN A 362 -19.54 -3.66 -10.89
C GLN A 362 -18.80 -2.33 -11.08
N ARG A 363 -18.90 -1.39 -10.15
CA ARG A 363 -18.18 -0.12 -10.20
C ARG A 363 -16.67 -0.32 -10.19
N HIS A 364 -16.14 -1.23 -9.37
CA HIS A 364 -14.70 -1.53 -9.35
C HIS A 364 -14.22 -2.15 -10.68
N VAL A 365 -15.00 -3.05 -11.27
CA VAL A 365 -14.74 -3.63 -12.59
C VAL A 365 -14.71 -2.54 -13.67
N GLU A 366 -15.72 -1.66 -13.69
CA GLU A 366 -15.78 -0.52 -14.62
C GLU A 366 -14.58 0.42 -14.45
N ASN A 367 -14.20 0.73 -13.22
CA ASN A 367 -13.07 1.61 -12.92
C ASN A 367 -11.74 1.04 -13.42
N VAL A 368 -11.50 -0.26 -13.25
CA VAL A 368 -10.31 -0.92 -13.80
C VAL A 368 -10.28 -0.81 -15.33
N GLY A 369 -11.42 -1.01 -15.97
CA GLY A 369 -11.55 -0.89 -17.44
C GLY A 369 -11.18 0.51 -17.97
N LYS A 370 -11.39 1.57 -17.18
CA LYS A 370 -11.03 2.95 -17.57
C LYS A 370 -9.53 3.18 -17.70
N PHE A 371 -8.72 2.38 -17.04
CA PHE A 371 -7.27 2.42 -17.20
C PHE A 371 -6.77 1.64 -18.42
N GLY A 372 -7.65 1.07 -19.25
CA GLY A 372 -7.27 0.29 -20.43
C GLY A 372 -6.85 -1.16 -20.11
N VAL A 373 -7.20 -1.66 -18.94
CA VAL A 373 -6.85 -2.99 -18.46
C VAL A 373 -8.09 -3.87 -18.38
N THR A 374 -8.00 -5.10 -18.88
CA THR A 374 -9.10 -6.08 -18.77
C THR A 374 -9.22 -6.58 -17.33
N PRO A 375 -10.36 -6.36 -16.64
CA PRO A 375 -10.59 -6.87 -15.29
C PRO A 375 -11.01 -8.33 -15.32
N VAL A 376 -10.46 -9.12 -14.40
CA VAL A 376 -10.90 -10.48 -14.06
C VAL A 376 -11.36 -10.49 -12.61
N VAL A 377 -12.49 -11.11 -12.30
CA VAL A 377 -13.00 -11.20 -10.93
C VAL A 377 -12.52 -12.50 -10.27
N ALA A 378 -11.86 -12.36 -9.12
CA ALA A 378 -11.56 -13.47 -8.23
C ALA A 378 -12.60 -13.51 -7.11
N LEU A 379 -13.50 -14.48 -7.14
CA LEU A 379 -14.46 -14.72 -6.08
C LEU A 379 -13.81 -15.58 -5.00
N ASN A 380 -13.32 -14.94 -3.93
CA ASN A 380 -12.68 -15.62 -2.82
C ASN A 380 -13.74 -16.26 -1.92
N LEU A 381 -13.81 -17.60 -1.96
CA LEU A 381 -14.84 -18.37 -1.29
C LEU A 381 -14.57 -18.58 0.21
N PHE A 382 -15.66 -18.57 0.96
CA PHE A 382 -15.69 -18.93 2.39
C PHE A 382 -16.60 -20.14 2.62
N PRO A 383 -16.38 -20.93 3.68
CA PRO A 383 -17.21 -22.11 3.97
C PRO A 383 -18.70 -21.85 4.17
N SER A 384 -19.07 -20.60 4.43
CA SER A 384 -20.47 -20.18 4.60
C SER A 384 -21.17 -19.79 3.30
N ASP A 385 -20.44 -19.70 2.18
CA ASP A 385 -21.00 -19.26 0.91
C ASP A 385 -21.84 -20.40 0.30
N THR A 386 -23.11 -20.12 0.06
CA THR A 386 -24.07 -21.13 -0.41
C THR A 386 -24.01 -21.29 -1.93
N GLN A 387 -24.52 -22.44 -2.42
CA GLN A 387 -24.55 -22.69 -3.85
C GLN A 387 -25.41 -21.66 -4.59
N ALA A 388 -26.54 -21.26 -4.01
CA ALA A 388 -27.42 -20.24 -4.60
C ALA A 388 -26.72 -18.88 -4.76
N GLU A 389 -25.94 -18.46 -3.76
CA GLU A 389 -25.16 -17.23 -3.83
C GLU A 389 -24.03 -17.32 -4.85
N ARG A 390 -23.36 -18.46 -4.94
CA ARG A 390 -22.31 -18.70 -5.94
C ARG A 390 -22.84 -18.72 -7.37
N ASP A 391 -23.98 -19.40 -7.60
CA ASP A 391 -24.63 -19.42 -8.90
C ASP A 391 -25.04 -18.02 -9.33
N PHE A 392 -25.61 -17.24 -8.41
CA PHE A 392 -25.99 -15.84 -8.65
C PHE A 392 -24.78 -14.98 -9.08
N MET A 393 -23.60 -15.17 -8.46
CA MET A 393 -22.38 -14.47 -8.84
C MET A 393 -21.91 -14.83 -10.26
N ARG A 394 -22.01 -16.11 -10.65
CA ARG A 394 -21.66 -16.55 -12.00
C ARG A 394 -22.62 -15.97 -13.05
N ASP A 395 -23.93 -16.04 -12.79
CA ASP A 395 -24.97 -15.49 -13.68
C ASP A 395 -24.77 -13.98 -13.86
N TRP A 396 -24.44 -13.27 -12.79
CA TRP A 396 -24.11 -11.85 -12.86
C TRP A 396 -22.88 -11.59 -13.74
N ALA A 397 -21.80 -12.36 -13.54
CA ALA A 397 -20.57 -12.18 -14.31
C ALA A 397 -20.78 -12.42 -15.80
N GLU A 398 -21.55 -13.47 -16.17
CA GLU A 398 -21.95 -13.74 -17.54
C GLU A 398 -22.79 -12.59 -18.13
N LYS A 399 -23.76 -12.08 -17.38
CA LYS A 399 -24.63 -10.98 -17.79
C LYS A 399 -23.88 -9.68 -18.07
N VAL A 400 -22.86 -9.35 -17.25
CA VAL A 400 -22.06 -8.12 -17.43
C VAL A 400 -20.85 -8.34 -18.34
N GLY A 401 -20.57 -9.57 -18.75
CA GLY A 401 -19.50 -9.91 -19.68
C GLY A 401 -18.11 -9.85 -19.05
N VAL A 402 -17.99 -10.10 -17.73
CA VAL A 402 -16.70 -10.17 -17.04
C VAL A 402 -16.33 -11.61 -16.69
N GLN A 403 -15.07 -11.99 -16.88
CA GLN A 403 -14.60 -13.30 -16.46
C GLN A 403 -14.50 -13.38 -14.94
N LEU A 404 -15.04 -14.45 -14.36
CA LEU A 404 -15.03 -14.73 -12.93
C LEU A 404 -14.52 -16.14 -12.68
N ALA A 405 -13.58 -16.26 -11.73
CA ALA A 405 -13.15 -17.55 -11.20
C ALA A 405 -13.36 -17.60 -9.68
N GLU A 406 -13.84 -18.74 -9.20
CA GLU A 406 -13.91 -19.05 -7.77
C GLU A 406 -12.53 -19.49 -7.28
N VAL A 407 -12.10 -18.98 -6.13
CA VAL A 407 -10.81 -19.32 -5.54
C VAL A 407 -10.94 -19.78 -4.10
N GLU A 408 -10.13 -20.78 -3.73
CA GLU A 408 -10.06 -21.39 -2.40
C GLU A 408 -8.61 -21.41 -1.89
N VAL A 409 -7.88 -20.34 -2.12
CA VAL A 409 -6.43 -20.25 -1.88
C VAL A 409 -6.05 -20.34 -0.39
N PHE A 410 -6.96 -19.97 0.52
CA PHE A 410 -6.72 -20.06 1.94
C PHE A 410 -6.51 -21.53 2.39
N THR A 411 -7.30 -22.45 1.85
CA THR A 411 -7.27 -23.87 2.21
C THR A 411 -6.42 -24.73 1.28
N LYS A 412 -6.24 -24.31 0.03
CA LYS A 412 -5.61 -25.13 -1.03
C LYS A 412 -4.32 -24.52 -1.59
N GLY A 413 -3.89 -23.34 -1.09
CA GLY A 413 -2.73 -22.64 -1.67
C GLY A 413 -2.91 -22.39 -3.16
N GLY A 414 -1.84 -22.50 -3.94
CA GLY A 414 -1.88 -22.30 -5.39
C GLY A 414 -2.85 -23.20 -6.14
N ASP A 415 -3.13 -24.41 -5.65
CA ASP A 415 -4.10 -25.32 -6.28
C ASP A 415 -5.52 -24.74 -6.29
N GLY A 416 -5.82 -23.88 -5.31
CA GLY A 416 -7.11 -23.18 -5.21
C GLY A 416 -7.31 -22.02 -6.18
N ALA A 417 -6.34 -21.72 -7.05
CA ALA A 417 -6.42 -20.60 -8.01
C ALA A 417 -5.96 -20.98 -9.42
N LEU A 418 -5.87 -22.25 -9.79
CA LEU A 418 -5.40 -22.69 -11.11
C LEU A 418 -6.26 -22.16 -12.25
N GLU A 419 -7.60 -22.20 -12.10
CA GLU A 419 -8.53 -21.64 -13.08
C GLU A 419 -8.33 -20.13 -13.24
N LEU A 420 -8.26 -19.39 -12.12
CA LEU A 420 -7.95 -17.95 -12.15
C LEU A 420 -6.61 -17.68 -12.81
N GLY A 421 -5.59 -18.48 -12.51
CA GLY A 421 -4.27 -18.39 -13.11
C GLY A 421 -4.32 -18.51 -14.64
N GLN A 422 -5.06 -19.49 -15.18
CA GLN A 422 -5.22 -19.66 -16.61
C GLN A 422 -5.96 -18.49 -17.24
N ILE A 423 -7.07 -18.03 -16.64
CA ILE A 423 -7.81 -16.86 -17.12
C ILE A 423 -6.92 -15.62 -17.16
N VAL A 424 -6.11 -15.39 -16.12
CA VAL A 424 -5.19 -14.24 -16.10
C VAL A 424 -4.15 -14.34 -17.22
N LEU A 425 -3.55 -15.52 -17.42
CA LEU A 425 -2.58 -15.74 -18.51
C LEU A 425 -3.17 -15.49 -19.89
N ASP A 426 -4.44 -15.87 -20.12
CA ASP A 426 -5.15 -15.68 -21.38
C ASP A 426 -5.53 -14.20 -21.63
N ASN A 427 -5.52 -13.36 -20.59
CA ASN A 427 -5.87 -11.94 -20.65
C ASN A 427 -4.67 -10.99 -20.53
N LEU A 428 -3.44 -11.48 -20.58
CA LEU A 428 -2.25 -10.63 -20.60
C LEU A 428 -2.16 -9.82 -21.90
N GLY A 429 -1.59 -8.62 -21.83
CA GLY A 429 -1.36 -7.75 -22.98
C GLY A 429 -2.22 -6.47 -22.97
N GLY A 430 -2.81 -6.12 -21.83
CA GLY A 430 -3.40 -4.81 -21.60
C GLY A 430 -2.37 -3.69 -21.78
N ASN A 431 -2.86 -2.49 -22.01
CA ASN A 431 -2.04 -1.29 -22.13
C ASN A 431 -2.59 -0.22 -21.21
N SER A 432 -2.11 -0.21 -19.96
CA SER A 432 -2.60 0.72 -18.96
C SER A 432 -2.13 2.16 -19.23
N ALA A 433 -3.02 3.11 -18.99
CA ALA A 433 -2.70 4.53 -19.08
C ALA A 433 -3.24 5.27 -17.84
N PRO A 434 -2.50 6.28 -17.35
CA PRO A 434 -2.99 7.16 -16.32
C PRO A 434 -4.27 7.89 -16.74
N LEU A 435 -5.14 8.16 -15.77
CA LEU A 435 -6.46 8.77 -15.99
C LEU A 435 -6.37 10.23 -16.42
N TYR A 436 -5.37 10.97 -15.93
CA TYR A 436 -5.22 12.40 -16.12
C TYR A 436 -3.78 12.80 -16.45
N ASP A 437 -3.61 13.99 -17.02
CA ASP A 437 -2.30 14.64 -17.18
C ASP A 437 -2.11 15.69 -16.06
N PRO A 438 -1.09 15.55 -15.19
CA PRO A 438 -0.83 16.54 -14.14
C PRO A 438 -0.56 17.95 -14.67
N ALA A 439 -0.11 18.10 -15.93
CA ALA A 439 0.12 19.39 -16.55
C ALA A 439 -1.17 20.26 -16.68
N GLU A 440 -2.35 19.62 -16.62
CA GLU A 440 -3.64 20.33 -16.60
C GLU A 440 -3.94 20.99 -15.25
N GLY A 441 -3.16 20.67 -14.21
CA GLY A 441 -3.26 21.24 -12.89
C GLY A 441 -3.98 20.35 -11.87
N ILE A 442 -3.80 20.69 -10.59
CA ILE A 442 -4.33 19.91 -9.45
C ILE A 442 -5.85 19.85 -9.46
N GLU A 443 -6.53 20.98 -9.74
CA GLU A 443 -8.00 21.03 -9.75
C GLU A 443 -8.57 20.10 -10.83
N ALA A 444 -8.03 20.15 -12.05
CA ALA A 444 -8.43 19.29 -13.14
C ALA A 444 -8.17 17.81 -12.85
N SER A 445 -7.02 17.49 -12.23
CA SER A 445 -6.67 16.12 -11.81
C SER A 445 -7.66 15.58 -10.76
N ILE A 446 -7.98 16.37 -9.73
CA ILE A 446 -8.96 16.00 -8.69
C ILE A 446 -10.35 15.81 -9.30
N GLU A 447 -10.79 16.74 -10.16
CA GLU A 447 -12.09 16.65 -10.81
C GLU A 447 -12.21 15.40 -11.69
N LYS A 448 -11.15 15.07 -12.42
CA LYS A 448 -11.10 13.86 -13.26
C LYS A 448 -11.25 12.59 -12.45
N ILE A 449 -10.52 12.45 -11.34
CA ILE A 449 -10.64 11.29 -10.45
C ILE A 449 -12.03 11.25 -9.81
N ALA A 450 -12.51 12.38 -9.30
CA ALA A 450 -13.81 12.47 -8.62
C ALA A 450 -14.98 12.08 -9.56
N THR A 451 -14.99 12.57 -10.79
CA THR A 451 -16.08 12.31 -11.74
C THR A 451 -15.97 10.91 -12.35
N GLU A 452 -14.77 10.49 -12.77
CA GLU A 452 -14.58 9.24 -13.49
C GLU A 452 -14.55 8.02 -12.55
N ILE A 453 -13.87 8.09 -11.42
CA ILE A 453 -13.68 6.96 -10.51
C ILE A 453 -14.75 6.93 -9.43
N TYR A 454 -15.06 8.09 -8.82
CA TYR A 454 -16.00 8.15 -7.70
C TYR A 454 -17.44 8.45 -8.13
N ARG A 455 -17.68 8.90 -9.37
CA ARG A 455 -18.99 9.33 -9.87
C ARG A 455 -19.59 10.48 -9.06
N ALA A 456 -18.73 11.37 -8.56
CA ALA A 456 -19.17 12.62 -7.97
C ALA A 456 -19.65 13.59 -9.07
N ASP A 457 -20.69 14.39 -8.76
CA ASP A 457 -21.18 15.42 -9.68
C ASP A 457 -20.27 16.66 -9.68
N LYS A 458 -19.61 16.93 -8.56
CA LYS A 458 -18.75 18.12 -8.38
C LYS A 458 -17.74 17.94 -7.26
N VAL A 459 -16.71 18.79 -7.30
CA VAL A 459 -15.73 18.96 -6.22
C VAL A 459 -15.94 20.33 -5.57
N GLU A 460 -15.97 20.35 -4.25
CA GLU A 460 -16.00 21.60 -3.47
C GLU A 460 -14.72 21.75 -2.64
N TYR A 461 -14.12 22.93 -2.69
CA TYR A 461 -12.90 23.26 -1.98
C TYR A 461 -13.20 24.12 -0.75
N GLY A 462 -12.81 23.66 0.42
CA GLY A 462 -12.88 24.43 1.66
C GLY A 462 -11.94 25.65 1.62
N SER A 463 -12.17 26.59 2.53
CA SER A 463 -11.39 27.84 2.58
C SER A 463 -9.87 27.63 2.75
N LYS A 464 -9.46 26.54 3.42
CA LYS A 464 -8.04 26.16 3.55
C LYS A 464 -7.52 25.61 2.23
N ALA A 465 -8.24 24.69 1.59
CA ALA A 465 -7.84 24.10 0.31
C ALA A 465 -7.67 25.17 -0.79
N LEU A 466 -8.55 26.18 -0.82
CA LEU A 466 -8.40 27.32 -1.77
C LEU A 466 -7.12 28.14 -1.54
N LYS A 467 -6.71 28.31 -0.28
CA LYS A 467 -5.43 28.97 0.05
C LYS A 467 -4.25 28.09 -0.34
N ASP A 468 -4.37 26.77 -0.10
CA ASP A 468 -3.35 25.80 -0.44
C ASP A 468 -3.16 25.72 -1.97
N LEU A 469 -4.25 25.74 -2.77
CA LEU A 469 -4.19 25.79 -4.25
C LEU A 469 -3.38 26.98 -4.74
N LYS A 470 -3.68 28.18 -4.19
CA LYS A 470 -2.92 29.37 -4.52
C LYS A 470 -1.44 29.22 -4.17
N TYR A 471 -1.17 28.70 -2.97
CA TYR A 471 0.18 28.48 -2.49
C TYR A 471 0.96 27.48 -3.38
N LEU A 472 0.33 26.36 -3.75
CA LEU A 472 0.92 25.36 -4.65
C LEU A 472 1.28 25.99 -6.00
N LYS A 473 0.41 26.81 -6.56
CA LYS A 473 0.64 27.52 -7.81
C LYS A 473 1.78 28.55 -7.70
N ASP A 474 1.80 29.32 -6.61
CA ASP A 474 2.83 30.34 -6.37
C ASP A 474 4.25 29.71 -6.24
N ASN A 475 4.33 28.42 -5.87
CA ASN A 475 5.58 27.68 -5.74
C ASN A 475 5.88 26.72 -6.93
N GLY A 476 5.05 26.69 -7.96
CA GLY A 476 5.24 25.82 -9.12
C GLY A 476 4.97 24.34 -8.84
N TRP A 477 4.14 24.02 -7.86
CA TRP A 477 3.75 22.66 -7.47
C TRP A 477 2.34 22.28 -7.95
N ASP A 478 1.70 23.13 -8.72
CA ASP A 478 0.35 22.94 -9.25
C ASP A 478 0.24 21.91 -10.39
N THR A 479 1.37 21.40 -10.87
CA THR A 479 1.47 20.32 -11.87
C THR A 479 1.96 19.00 -11.29
N LEU A 480 2.02 18.87 -9.97
CA LEU A 480 2.30 17.58 -9.32
C LEU A 480 1.07 16.65 -9.40
N PRO A 481 1.28 15.32 -9.60
CA PRO A 481 0.18 14.36 -9.52
C PRO A 481 -0.51 14.38 -8.15
N VAL A 482 -1.77 13.94 -8.12
CA VAL A 482 -2.63 14.03 -6.93
C VAL A 482 -2.89 12.66 -6.33
N VAL A 483 -2.77 12.58 -5.01
CA VAL A 483 -3.19 11.46 -4.17
C VAL A 483 -4.43 11.88 -3.39
N ILE A 484 -5.61 11.38 -3.75
CA ILE A 484 -6.83 11.66 -2.99
C ILE A 484 -6.86 10.79 -1.74
N SER A 485 -6.96 11.45 -0.60
CA SER A 485 -7.06 10.87 0.74
C SER A 485 -8.50 10.92 1.21
N LYS A 486 -9.21 9.81 1.06
CA LYS A 486 -10.61 9.64 1.46
C LYS A 486 -10.82 8.37 2.29
N THR A 487 -12.03 8.16 2.79
CA THR A 487 -12.41 6.89 3.38
C THR A 487 -12.26 5.74 2.37
N GLN A 488 -11.79 4.60 2.84
CA GLN A 488 -11.67 3.38 2.02
C GLN A 488 -12.99 2.61 1.87
N TYR A 489 -14.01 2.95 2.65
CA TYR A 489 -15.25 2.17 2.75
C TYR A 489 -16.33 2.57 1.74
N SER A 490 -16.14 3.65 1.02
CA SER A 490 -17.11 4.19 0.06
C SER A 490 -16.39 4.83 -1.13
N PHE A 491 -17.07 4.93 -2.27
CA PHE A 491 -16.60 5.77 -3.38
C PHE A 491 -16.71 7.27 -3.05
N SER A 492 -17.60 7.66 -2.12
CA SER A 492 -17.68 9.05 -1.66
C SER A 492 -16.72 9.33 -0.49
N ASP A 493 -16.74 10.55 0.03
CA ASP A 493 -16.06 10.96 1.26
C ASP A 493 -16.86 10.63 2.54
N ASP A 494 -18.07 10.06 2.41
CA ASP A 494 -18.89 9.52 3.51
C ASP A 494 -18.72 7.99 3.62
N ALA A 495 -18.13 7.53 4.72
CA ALA A 495 -17.91 6.11 4.99
C ALA A 495 -19.21 5.29 5.16
N GLN A 496 -20.34 5.92 5.37
CA GLN A 496 -21.65 5.26 5.52
C GLN A 496 -22.39 5.07 4.19
N ALA A 497 -21.96 5.73 3.12
CA ALA A 497 -22.52 5.60 1.79
C ALA A 497 -22.01 4.32 1.12
N LEU A 498 -22.60 3.16 1.49
CA LEU A 498 -22.24 1.85 0.98
C LEU A 498 -22.72 1.63 -0.47
N GLY A 499 -22.26 0.53 -1.09
CA GLY A 499 -22.62 0.18 -2.46
C GLY A 499 -21.82 0.99 -3.48
N ALA A 500 -22.49 1.71 -4.36
CA ALA A 500 -21.88 2.56 -5.38
C ALA A 500 -22.61 3.92 -5.45
N PRO A 501 -22.37 4.83 -4.48
CA PRO A 501 -23.00 6.16 -4.49
C PRO A 501 -22.61 6.93 -5.76
N GLU A 502 -23.56 7.72 -6.26
CA GLU A 502 -23.40 8.61 -7.42
C GLU A 502 -23.98 9.99 -7.09
N GLY A 503 -23.61 11.01 -7.87
CA GLY A 503 -24.19 12.34 -7.78
C GLY A 503 -23.82 13.11 -6.50
N HIS A 504 -22.86 12.61 -5.73
CA HIS A 504 -22.42 13.26 -4.50
C HIS A 504 -21.41 14.38 -4.78
N THR A 505 -21.16 15.21 -3.79
CA THR A 505 -20.09 16.22 -3.82
C THR A 505 -18.87 15.66 -3.11
N LEU A 506 -17.69 15.76 -3.73
CA LEU A 506 -16.42 15.47 -3.07
C LEU A 506 -15.90 16.75 -2.39
N HIS A 507 -15.65 16.71 -1.09
CA HIS A 507 -15.21 17.88 -0.33
C HIS A 507 -13.71 17.84 -0.06
N VAL A 508 -12.94 18.69 -0.72
CA VAL A 508 -11.50 18.86 -0.48
C VAL A 508 -11.28 19.90 0.61
N ARG A 509 -10.72 19.47 1.73
CA ARG A 509 -10.51 20.31 2.92
C ARG A 509 -9.15 20.98 2.95
N GLU A 510 -8.14 20.30 2.47
CA GLU A 510 -6.74 20.70 2.57
C GLU A 510 -5.93 20.02 1.46
N LEU A 511 -4.87 20.68 0.99
CA LEU A 511 -3.91 20.14 0.04
C LEU A 511 -2.52 20.18 0.66
N LEU A 512 -1.88 19.01 0.75
CA LEU A 512 -0.58 18.86 1.38
C LEU A 512 0.48 18.50 0.31
N PRO A 513 1.43 19.39 0.01
CA PRO A 513 2.53 19.03 -0.86
C PRO A 513 3.44 18.00 -0.16
N ARG A 514 3.83 16.98 -0.89
CA ARG A 514 4.85 16.00 -0.56
C ARG A 514 5.95 16.11 -1.61
N THR A 515 6.71 17.17 -1.48
CA THR A 515 7.64 17.63 -2.53
C THR A 515 8.79 16.66 -2.78
N GLY A 516 9.25 15.96 -1.74
CA GLY A 516 10.22 14.89 -1.86
C GLY A 516 9.66 13.65 -2.57
N ALA A 517 8.42 13.27 -2.25
CA ALA A 517 7.72 12.18 -2.93
C ALA A 517 7.25 12.58 -4.35
N GLY A 518 7.03 13.88 -4.59
CA GLY A 518 6.68 14.42 -5.90
C GLY A 518 5.18 14.34 -6.21
N PHE A 519 4.30 14.47 -5.20
CA PHE A 519 2.85 14.53 -5.37
C PHE A 519 2.18 15.45 -4.34
N VAL A 520 0.91 15.77 -4.56
CA VAL A 520 0.06 16.51 -3.62
C VAL A 520 -1.00 15.59 -3.04
N VAL A 521 -1.17 15.60 -1.71
CA VAL A 521 -2.25 14.87 -1.04
C VAL A 521 -3.47 15.77 -0.88
N ALA A 522 -4.59 15.39 -1.49
CA ALA A 522 -5.88 16.05 -1.34
C ALA A 522 -6.70 15.38 -0.23
N LEU A 523 -6.83 16.04 0.91
CA LEU A 523 -7.58 15.52 2.06
C LEU A 523 -9.08 15.82 1.91
N THR A 524 -9.91 14.78 1.86
CA THR A 524 -11.37 14.91 1.78
C THR A 524 -12.08 14.62 3.11
N GLY A 525 -11.39 13.98 4.04
CA GLY A 525 -11.92 13.60 5.35
C GLY A 525 -10.88 13.71 6.46
N ASN A 526 -11.25 13.25 7.65
CA ASN A 526 -10.31 13.10 8.76
C ASN A 526 -9.49 11.83 8.56
N VAL A 527 -8.30 11.95 8.01
CA VAL A 527 -7.38 10.82 7.87
C VAL A 527 -6.41 10.81 9.05
N MET A 528 -6.37 9.68 9.74
CA MET A 528 -5.47 9.50 10.87
C MET A 528 -4.11 8.98 10.38
N THR A 529 -3.08 9.79 10.56
CA THR A 529 -1.68 9.44 10.28
C THR A 529 -0.99 8.75 11.47
N MET A 530 -1.61 8.74 12.64
CA MET A 530 -1.19 7.99 13.82
C MET A 530 -2.40 7.20 14.36
N PRO A 531 -2.55 5.91 14.00
CA PRO A 531 -3.61 5.05 14.52
C PRO A 531 -3.50 4.86 16.04
N GLY A 532 -4.62 4.56 16.69
CA GLY A 532 -4.63 4.17 18.10
C GLY A 532 -4.86 2.67 18.25
N LEU A 533 -4.40 2.10 19.36
CA LEU A 533 -4.72 0.73 19.71
C LEU A 533 -6.23 0.57 20.00
N PRO A 534 -6.86 -0.56 19.62
CA PRO A 534 -8.24 -0.88 19.98
C PRO A 534 -8.34 -1.25 21.47
N LYS A 535 -9.59 -1.46 21.94
CA LYS A 535 -9.86 -1.86 23.35
C LYS A 535 -9.14 -3.17 23.73
N LYS A 536 -9.03 -4.11 22.79
CA LYS A 536 -8.26 -5.35 22.91
C LYS A 536 -7.34 -5.43 21.69
N PRO A 537 -6.08 -4.99 21.82
CA PRO A 537 -5.11 -5.08 20.73
C PRO A 537 -4.68 -6.52 20.49
N ALA A 538 -4.29 -6.84 19.26
CA ALA A 538 -3.75 -8.14 18.89
C ALA A 538 -2.51 -8.52 19.72
N ALA A 539 -1.73 -7.54 20.11
CA ALA A 539 -0.57 -7.69 21.00
C ALA A 539 -0.88 -8.45 22.31
N ASN A 540 -2.12 -8.41 22.81
CA ASN A 540 -2.51 -9.12 24.03
C ASN A 540 -2.57 -10.65 23.85
N ASN A 541 -2.57 -11.14 22.61
CA ASN A 541 -2.62 -12.57 22.30
C ASN A 541 -1.26 -13.12 21.85
N ILE A 542 -0.30 -12.23 21.53
CA ILE A 542 1.04 -12.61 21.05
C ILE A 542 1.88 -13.01 22.24
N ASP A 543 2.53 -14.18 22.17
CA ASP A 543 3.42 -14.71 23.20
C ASP A 543 4.63 -15.41 22.56
N VAL A 544 5.67 -15.62 23.35
CA VAL A 544 6.90 -16.33 22.95
C VAL A 544 7.23 -17.36 24.02
N ASP A 545 7.38 -18.60 23.62
CA ASP A 545 7.75 -19.67 24.56
C ASP A 545 9.26 -19.70 24.87
N ALA A 546 9.68 -20.67 25.72
CA ALA A 546 11.08 -20.80 26.15
C ALA A 546 12.04 -21.18 25.00
N ASP A 547 11.54 -21.74 23.93
CA ASP A 547 12.31 -22.12 22.74
C ASP A 547 12.33 -21.01 21.67
N GLY A 548 11.67 -19.88 21.96
CA GLY A 548 11.59 -18.72 21.07
C GLY A 548 10.50 -18.81 20.01
N LEU A 549 9.58 -19.77 20.13
CA LEU A 549 8.48 -19.93 19.19
C LEU A 549 7.39 -18.91 19.48
N ILE A 550 7.02 -18.13 18.47
CA ILE A 550 5.99 -17.09 18.57
C ILE A 550 4.60 -17.73 18.36
N SER A 551 3.64 -17.36 19.18
CA SER A 551 2.24 -17.72 19.07
C SER A 551 1.32 -16.52 19.04
N GLY A 552 0.06 -16.68 18.60
CA GLY A 552 -0.93 -15.63 18.58
C GLY A 552 -0.70 -14.50 17.55
N LEU A 553 0.23 -14.70 16.64
CA LEU A 553 0.47 -13.81 15.51
C LEU A 553 -0.39 -14.27 14.32
N PHE A 554 -1.71 -14.05 14.44
CA PHE A 554 -2.78 -14.42 13.49
C PHE A 554 -2.99 -15.89 13.12
#